data_5a39ce27d91f300c494687dd87f26c18
#
_entry.id   5a39ce27d91f300c494687dd87f26c18
#
_cell.length_a   1.000
_cell.length_b   1.000
_cell.length_c   1.000
_cell.angle_alpha   90.00
_cell.angle_beta   90.00
_cell.angle_gamma   90.00
#
_symmetry.space_group_name_H-M   'P 1'
#
loop_
_entity.id
_entity.type
_entity.pdbx_description
1 polymer ?
#
loop_
_entity_poly.entity_id
_entity_poly.type
_entity_poly.pdbx_seq_one_letter_code
_entity_poly.pdbx_strand_id
1 'polypeptide(L)'
;MPLSIAERIKAPGPKKILSCDGGGILGLMSVEILARLEADLRAEQGNPDLLLCDYFDLVCGTSTGAIMAACISAGMSTDQLRTFYRNSGRQMFDKASLFKRLHYSYNKEPLARKLQAEFSAALGADTTLGSPGLRSVLMMVMRNATTDSPWPVSNNPFAKYNQRDRDDCNLELPLWPLVRARTAAPPFFP
;
A
#
# COMPACT_ATOMS: atom_id res chain seq x y z
N MET A 1 0.61 -16.96 -17.95
CA MET A 1 0.22 -15.62 -17.44
C MET A 1 -0.08 -15.75 -15.97
N PRO A 2 0.26 -14.79 -15.12
CA PRO A 2 -0.16 -14.81 -13.73
C PRO A 2 -1.70 -14.77 -13.63
N LEU A 3 -2.25 -15.46 -12.60
CA LEU A 3 -3.68 -15.47 -12.34
C LEU A 3 -4.18 -14.06 -12.00
N SER A 4 -5.35 -13.71 -12.48
CA SER A 4 -6.04 -12.49 -12.05
C SER A 4 -6.39 -12.55 -10.55
N ILE A 5 -6.65 -11.40 -9.93
CA ILE A 5 -7.07 -11.34 -8.53
C ILE A 5 -8.32 -12.20 -8.29
N ALA A 6 -9.29 -12.17 -9.21
CA ALA A 6 -10.50 -12.97 -9.10
C ALA A 6 -10.22 -14.48 -9.13
N GLU A 7 -9.34 -14.92 -10.01
CA GLU A 7 -8.92 -16.32 -10.10
C GLU A 7 -8.13 -16.76 -8.87
N ARG A 8 -7.21 -15.91 -8.36
CA ARG A 8 -6.47 -16.20 -7.13
C ARG A 8 -7.38 -16.35 -5.92
N ILE A 9 -8.39 -15.49 -5.78
CA ILE A 9 -9.37 -15.60 -4.68
C ILE A 9 -10.15 -16.91 -4.77
N LYS A 10 -10.57 -17.33 -5.96
CA LYS A 10 -11.36 -18.55 -6.21
C LYS A 10 -10.52 -19.82 -6.24
N ALA A 11 -9.22 -19.75 -6.45
CA ALA A 11 -8.35 -20.91 -6.48
C ALA A 11 -8.48 -21.73 -5.19
N PRO A 12 -8.53 -23.07 -5.27
CA PRO A 12 -8.60 -23.92 -4.09
C PRO A 12 -7.30 -23.84 -3.26
N GLY A 13 -7.39 -24.24 -1.99
CA GLY A 13 -6.24 -24.31 -1.09
C GLY A 13 -6.10 -23.13 -0.13
N PRO A 14 -5.07 -23.15 0.73
CA PRO A 14 -4.84 -22.12 1.74
C PRO A 14 -4.45 -20.79 1.07
N LYS A 15 -4.93 -19.69 1.65
CA LYS A 15 -4.60 -18.33 1.24
C LYS A 15 -3.49 -17.77 2.11
N LYS A 16 -2.53 -17.10 1.47
CA LYS A 16 -1.40 -16.46 2.13
C LYS A 16 -1.69 -14.97 2.29
N ILE A 17 -1.63 -14.49 3.52
CA ILE A 17 -1.93 -13.11 3.87
C ILE A 17 -0.70 -12.47 4.49
N LEU A 18 -0.32 -11.30 4.01
CA LEU A 18 0.70 -10.44 4.60
C LEU A 18 0.03 -9.21 5.21
N SER A 19 0.25 -9.02 6.52
CA SER A 19 -0.17 -7.80 7.22
C SER A 19 1.04 -6.96 7.60
N CYS A 20 1.05 -5.71 7.18
CA CYS A 20 2.13 -4.75 7.43
C CYS A 20 1.65 -3.68 8.43
N ASP A 21 2.22 -3.68 9.63
CA ASP A 21 1.88 -2.69 10.63
C ASP A 21 2.53 -1.33 10.32
N GLY A 22 1.88 -0.28 10.80
CA GLY A 22 2.44 1.07 10.79
C GLY A 22 3.53 1.22 11.84
N GLY A 23 4.32 2.27 11.71
CA GLY A 23 5.38 2.57 12.68
C GLY A 23 6.31 3.71 12.21
N GLY A 24 5.87 4.48 11.23
CA GLY A 24 6.67 5.58 10.69
C GLY A 24 8.00 5.07 10.12
N ILE A 25 9.13 5.66 10.57
CA ILE A 25 10.48 5.29 10.11
C ILE A 25 10.84 3.84 10.46
N LEU A 26 10.22 3.25 11.49
CA LEU A 26 10.43 1.84 11.84
C LEU A 26 9.94 0.88 10.76
N GLY A 27 9.12 1.36 9.82
CA GLY A 27 8.77 0.61 8.62
C GLY A 27 9.98 0.13 7.81
N LEU A 28 11.15 0.80 7.93
CA LEU A 28 12.38 0.32 7.32
C LEU A 28 12.83 -1.04 7.86
N MET A 29 12.59 -1.31 9.15
CA MET A 29 12.87 -2.63 9.74
C MET A 29 11.97 -3.70 9.11
N SER A 30 10.69 -3.39 8.92
CA SER A 30 9.76 -4.28 8.23
C SER A 30 10.21 -4.55 6.78
N VAL A 31 10.70 -3.53 6.08
CA VAL A 31 11.23 -3.68 4.71
C VAL A 31 12.44 -4.62 4.70
N GLU A 32 13.36 -4.52 5.67
CA GLU A 32 14.52 -5.42 5.75
C GLU A 32 14.11 -6.89 6.04
N ILE A 33 13.11 -7.09 6.90
CA ILE A 33 12.53 -8.43 7.15
C ILE A 33 11.88 -8.98 5.87
N LEU A 34 11.11 -8.16 5.17
CA LEU A 34 10.47 -8.54 3.91
C LEU A 34 11.49 -8.83 2.81
N ALA A 35 12.60 -8.09 2.77
CA ALA A 35 13.69 -8.34 1.82
C ALA A 35 14.36 -9.71 2.08
N ARG A 36 14.55 -10.07 3.33
CA ARG A 36 15.05 -11.40 3.68
C ARG A 36 14.03 -12.48 3.28
N LEU A 37 12.76 -12.27 3.58
CA LEU A 37 11.70 -13.22 3.21
C LEU A 37 11.62 -13.40 1.68
N GLU A 38 11.68 -12.32 0.90
CA GLU A 38 11.66 -12.41 -0.57
C GLU A 38 12.87 -13.20 -1.09
N ALA A 39 14.06 -12.98 -0.51
CA ALA A 39 15.26 -13.71 -0.89
C ALA A 39 15.15 -15.21 -0.56
N ASP A 40 14.65 -15.56 0.62
CA ASP A 40 14.46 -16.95 1.03
C ASP A 40 13.41 -17.65 0.16
N LEU A 41 12.31 -16.97 -0.17
CA LEU A 41 11.28 -17.50 -1.08
C LEU A 41 11.80 -17.71 -2.50
N ARG A 42 12.63 -16.80 -3.01
CA ARG A 42 13.30 -16.95 -4.31
C ARG A 42 14.19 -18.19 -4.33
N ALA A 43 14.96 -18.39 -3.28
CA ALA A 43 15.85 -19.54 -3.16
C ALA A 43 15.06 -20.86 -3.05
N GLU A 44 14.02 -20.88 -2.21
CA GLU A 44 13.19 -22.08 -1.99
C GLU A 44 12.44 -22.50 -3.25
N GLN A 45 11.93 -21.54 -4.01
CA GLN A 45 11.15 -21.82 -5.23
C GLN A 45 12.02 -21.90 -6.50
N GLY A 46 13.32 -21.65 -6.41
CA GLY A 46 14.20 -21.61 -7.57
C GLY A 46 13.81 -20.52 -8.59
N ASN A 47 13.14 -19.47 -8.15
CA ASN A 47 12.64 -18.38 -9.00
C ASN A 47 13.26 -17.03 -8.55
N PRO A 48 14.32 -16.55 -9.23
CA PRO A 48 15.00 -15.31 -8.86
C PRO A 48 14.12 -14.05 -9.08
N ASP A 49 13.10 -14.14 -9.92
CA ASP A 49 12.22 -13.01 -10.27
C ASP A 49 10.95 -12.98 -9.41
N LEU A 50 10.81 -13.89 -8.44
CA LEU A 50 9.65 -13.93 -7.56
C LEU A 50 9.54 -12.63 -6.77
N LEU A 51 8.34 -12.08 -6.73
CA LEU A 51 7.98 -10.91 -5.92
C LEU A 51 6.97 -11.32 -4.84
N LEU A 52 6.93 -10.57 -3.73
CA LEU A 52 6.01 -10.85 -2.64
C LEU A 52 4.54 -10.87 -3.07
N CYS A 53 4.15 -10.04 -4.06
CA CYS A 53 2.80 -10.06 -4.63
C CYS A 53 2.45 -11.37 -5.37
N ASP A 54 3.46 -12.14 -5.80
CA ASP A 54 3.23 -13.44 -6.44
C ASP A 54 3.00 -14.53 -5.41
N TYR A 55 3.59 -14.37 -4.23
CA TYR A 55 3.49 -15.32 -3.12
C TYR A 55 2.26 -15.09 -2.25
N PHE A 56 1.95 -13.83 -1.90
CA PHE A 56 0.83 -13.48 -1.04
C PHE A 56 -0.43 -13.17 -1.85
N ASP A 57 -1.55 -13.78 -1.49
CA ASP A 57 -2.85 -13.55 -2.12
C ASP A 57 -3.46 -12.22 -1.70
N LEU A 58 -3.25 -11.84 -0.44
CA LEU A 58 -3.71 -10.57 0.13
C LEU A 58 -2.57 -9.88 0.88
N VAL A 59 -2.40 -8.61 0.61
CA VAL A 59 -1.48 -7.74 1.35
C VAL A 59 -2.28 -6.60 1.96
N CYS A 60 -2.17 -6.42 3.25
CA CYS A 60 -2.86 -5.34 3.96
C CYS A 60 -1.89 -4.55 4.83
N GLY A 61 -2.30 -3.34 5.18
CA GLY A 61 -1.45 -2.52 6.03
C GLY A 61 -2.13 -1.33 6.66
N THR A 62 -1.47 -0.79 7.68
CA THR A 62 -1.90 0.39 8.42
C THR A 62 -0.82 1.46 8.40
N SER A 63 -1.18 2.73 8.29
CA SER A 63 -0.23 3.86 8.24
C SER A 63 0.87 3.60 7.19
N THR A 64 2.15 3.66 7.57
CA THR A 64 3.28 3.34 6.68
C THR A 64 3.24 1.91 6.14
N GLY A 65 2.62 0.97 6.87
CA GLY A 65 2.34 -0.37 6.38
C GLY A 65 1.39 -0.40 5.18
N ALA A 66 0.47 0.57 5.07
CA ALA A 66 -0.39 0.70 3.89
C ALA A 66 0.40 1.13 2.64
N ILE A 67 1.45 1.95 2.82
CA ILE A 67 2.39 2.28 1.73
C ILE A 67 3.10 1.00 1.26
N MET A 68 3.64 0.21 2.22
CA MET A 68 4.28 -1.07 1.90
C MET A 68 3.33 -2.02 1.17
N ALA A 69 2.11 -2.18 1.70
CA ALA A 69 1.09 -3.04 1.11
C ALA A 69 0.75 -2.62 -0.34
N ALA A 70 0.57 -1.33 -0.58
CA ALA A 70 0.29 -0.80 -1.92
C ALA A 70 1.47 -1.04 -2.88
N CYS A 71 2.71 -0.75 -2.45
CA CYS A 71 3.91 -0.98 -3.24
C CYS A 71 4.10 -2.47 -3.59
N ILE A 72 3.94 -3.36 -2.59
CA ILE A 72 4.04 -4.81 -2.81
C ILE A 72 2.94 -5.27 -3.77
N SER A 73 1.68 -4.89 -3.53
CA SER A 73 0.57 -5.28 -4.41
C SER A 73 0.75 -4.79 -5.84
N ALA A 74 1.45 -3.69 -6.03
CA ALA A 74 1.83 -3.13 -7.32
C ALA A 74 3.00 -3.86 -8.00
N GLY A 75 3.58 -4.86 -7.37
CA GLY A 75 4.69 -5.62 -7.92
C GLY A 75 6.06 -4.96 -7.75
N MET A 76 6.22 -4.06 -6.79
CA MET A 76 7.56 -3.57 -6.43
C MET A 76 8.34 -4.66 -5.70
N SER A 77 9.62 -4.82 -6.07
CA SER A 77 10.55 -5.66 -5.32
C SER A 77 10.89 -5.02 -3.97
N THR A 78 11.35 -5.82 -3.02
CA THR A 78 11.80 -5.31 -1.72
C THR A 78 12.99 -4.36 -1.83
N ASP A 79 13.85 -4.49 -2.85
CA ASP A 79 14.95 -3.55 -3.11
C ASP A 79 14.44 -2.19 -3.59
N GLN A 80 13.41 -2.17 -4.45
CA GLN A 80 12.74 -0.93 -4.86
C GLN A 80 12.06 -0.28 -3.65
N LEU A 81 11.37 -1.07 -2.82
CA LEU A 81 10.73 -0.61 -1.60
C LEU A 81 11.76 -0.05 -0.59
N ARG A 82 12.91 -0.70 -0.44
CA ARG A 82 14.03 -0.21 0.37
C ARG A 82 14.56 1.14 -0.13
N THR A 83 14.75 1.26 -1.42
CA THR A 83 15.19 2.51 -2.06
C THR A 83 14.17 3.63 -1.85
N PHE A 84 12.89 3.34 -2.02
CA PHE A 84 11.80 4.27 -1.75
C PHE A 84 11.84 4.77 -0.29
N TYR A 85 11.97 3.88 0.69
CA TYR A 85 12.04 4.25 2.11
C TYR A 85 13.30 5.05 2.46
N ARG A 86 14.46 4.72 1.89
CA ARG A 86 15.71 5.46 2.10
C ARG A 86 15.64 6.87 1.53
N ASN A 87 15.10 7.03 0.33
CA ASN A 87 15.02 8.31 -0.36
C ASN A 87 13.93 9.23 0.23
N SER A 88 12.83 8.65 0.68
CA SER A 88 11.66 9.40 1.14
C SER A 88 11.52 9.40 2.66
N GLY A 89 12.07 8.41 3.35
CA GLY A 89 11.85 8.16 4.77
C GLY A 89 12.26 9.31 5.68
N ARG A 90 13.42 9.92 5.47
CA ARG A 90 13.85 11.10 6.27
C ARG A 90 12.86 12.25 6.15
N GLN A 91 12.40 12.55 4.94
CA GLN A 91 11.46 13.65 4.72
C GLN A 91 10.05 13.32 5.22
N MET A 92 9.67 12.03 5.18
CA MET A 92 8.36 11.55 5.65
C MET A 92 8.27 11.51 7.17
N PHE A 93 9.36 11.18 7.87
CA PHE A 93 9.33 10.78 9.27
C PHE A 93 10.24 11.62 10.18
N ASP A 94 10.83 12.71 9.67
CA ASP A 94 11.65 13.60 10.49
C ASP A 94 10.78 14.28 11.57
N LYS A 95 11.04 13.91 12.83
CA LYS A 95 10.34 14.45 14.01
C LYS A 95 10.47 15.97 14.12
N ALA A 96 11.60 16.55 13.70
CA ALA A 96 11.81 18.01 13.69
C ALA A 96 10.89 18.69 12.67
N SER A 97 10.64 18.06 11.54
CA SER A 97 9.64 18.49 10.55
C SER A 97 8.21 18.35 11.09
N LEU A 98 7.92 17.31 11.88
CA LEU A 98 6.62 17.10 12.52
C LEU A 98 6.33 18.17 13.59
N PHE A 99 7.30 18.50 14.47
CA PHE A 99 7.13 19.54 15.48
C PHE A 99 7.02 20.95 14.88
N LYS A 100 7.80 21.28 13.84
CA LYS A 100 7.64 22.55 13.11
C LYS A 100 6.30 22.65 12.39
N ARG A 101 5.72 21.51 11.97
CA ARG A 101 4.40 21.43 11.32
C ARG A 101 3.24 21.68 12.27
N LEU A 102 3.37 21.41 13.57
CA LEU A 102 2.35 21.73 14.57
C LEU A 102 2.20 23.25 14.79
N HIS A 103 3.25 24.04 14.49
CA HIS A 103 3.23 25.50 14.68
C HIS A 103 3.00 26.30 13.38
N TYR A 104 3.19 25.69 12.22
CA TYR A 104 3.02 26.37 10.93
C TYR A 104 2.14 25.52 10.00
N SER A 105 0.95 26.05 9.72
CA SER A 105 -0.04 25.49 8.78
C SER A 105 0.42 25.49 7.31
N TYR A 106 1.72 25.60 7.04
CA TYR A 106 2.26 25.77 5.70
C TYR A 106 3.10 24.59 5.20
N ASN A 107 2.77 24.11 3.99
CA ASN A 107 3.46 23.15 3.12
C ASN A 107 3.42 21.64 3.51
N LYS A 108 2.22 21.08 3.53
CA LYS A 108 1.99 19.61 3.46
C LYS A 108 2.21 19.05 2.05
N GLU A 109 2.30 19.93 1.04
CA GLU A 109 2.34 19.57 -0.37
C GLU A 109 3.62 18.88 -0.87
N PRO A 110 4.87 19.25 -0.45
CA PRO A 110 6.05 18.67 -1.08
C PRO A 110 6.19 17.16 -0.85
N LEU A 111 5.84 16.71 0.35
CA LEU A 111 5.89 15.28 0.68
C LEU A 111 4.80 14.50 -0.03
N ALA A 112 3.58 15.04 -0.03
CA ALA A 112 2.46 14.43 -0.72
C ALA A 112 2.75 14.32 -2.22
N ARG A 113 3.28 15.37 -2.84
CA ARG A 113 3.67 15.39 -4.26
C ARG A 113 4.79 14.38 -4.55
N LYS A 114 5.78 14.25 -3.66
CA LYS A 114 6.86 13.29 -3.85
C LYS A 114 6.36 11.85 -3.77
N LEU A 115 5.55 11.52 -2.77
CA LEU A 115 4.90 10.23 -2.66
C LEU A 115 4.01 9.94 -3.88
N GLN A 116 3.23 10.92 -4.30
CA GLN A 116 2.41 10.81 -5.50
C GLN A 116 3.27 10.56 -6.74
N ALA A 117 4.38 11.28 -6.90
CA ALA A 117 5.29 11.10 -8.03
C ALA A 117 5.92 9.69 -8.04
N GLU A 118 6.38 9.19 -6.90
CA GLU A 118 6.94 7.84 -6.77
C GLU A 118 5.88 6.76 -7.05
N PHE A 119 4.66 6.91 -6.51
CA PHE A 119 3.55 6.00 -6.82
C PHE A 119 3.14 6.09 -8.29
N SER A 120 3.06 7.29 -8.85
CA SER A 120 2.73 7.49 -10.26
C SER A 120 3.79 6.92 -11.19
N ALA A 121 5.06 6.98 -10.82
CA ALA A 121 6.15 6.37 -11.57
C ALA A 121 6.08 4.83 -11.54
N ALA A 122 5.67 4.25 -10.40
CA ALA A 122 5.58 2.81 -10.22
C ALA A 122 4.30 2.19 -10.81
N LEU A 123 3.18 2.91 -10.74
CA LEU A 123 1.83 2.40 -11.00
C LEU A 123 1.09 3.11 -12.13
N GLY A 124 1.60 4.26 -12.57
CA GLY A 124 0.89 5.18 -13.46
C GLY A 124 0.10 6.26 -12.71
N ALA A 125 -0.01 7.45 -13.32
CA ALA A 125 -0.59 8.65 -12.70
C ALA A 125 -2.08 8.46 -12.34
N ASP A 126 -2.82 7.71 -13.16
CA ASP A 126 -4.27 7.52 -13.05
C ASP A 126 -4.64 6.17 -12.41
N THR A 127 -3.73 5.60 -11.61
CA THR A 127 -3.98 4.32 -10.97
C THR A 127 -5.09 4.42 -9.94
N THR A 128 -6.14 3.62 -10.15
CA THR A 128 -7.25 3.42 -9.21
C THR A 128 -7.06 2.14 -8.40
N LEU A 129 -7.89 1.96 -7.38
CA LEU A 129 -7.90 0.72 -6.61
C LEU A 129 -8.24 -0.51 -7.47
N GLY A 130 -8.99 -0.33 -8.55
CA GLY A 130 -9.34 -1.39 -9.51
C GLY A 130 -8.39 -1.54 -10.69
N SER A 131 -7.24 -0.87 -10.68
CA SER A 131 -6.28 -0.94 -11.79
C SER A 131 -5.64 -2.32 -11.92
N PRO A 132 -5.44 -2.81 -13.16
CA PRO A 132 -4.86 -4.13 -13.41
C PRO A 132 -3.38 -4.23 -13.00
N GLY A 133 -2.72 -3.12 -12.73
CA GLY A 133 -1.35 -3.08 -12.19
C GLY A 133 -1.21 -3.63 -10.77
N LEU A 134 -2.31 -3.75 -10.02
CA LEU A 134 -2.30 -4.40 -8.72
C LEU A 134 -2.36 -5.93 -8.91
N ARG A 135 -1.33 -6.64 -8.47
CA ARG A 135 -1.11 -8.07 -8.71
C ARG A 135 -1.61 -8.98 -7.58
N SER A 136 -1.86 -8.44 -6.40
CA SER A 136 -2.47 -9.14 -5.26
C SER A 136 -3.64 -8.34 -4.70
N VAL A 137 -4.46 -8.96 -3.86
CA VAL A 137 -5.49 -8.21 -3.15
C VAL A 137 -4.82 -7.22 -2.21
N LEU A 138 -5.09 -5.94 -2.42
CA LEU A 138 -4.71 -4.87 -1.51
C LEU A 138 -5.88 -4.55 -0.58
N MET A 139 -5.64 -4.48 0.73
CA MET A 139 -6.64 -4.04 1.69
C MET A 139 -6.07 -2.97 2.62
N MET A 140 -6.83 -1.91 2.82
CA MET A 140 -6.53 -0.85 3.78
C MET A 140 -7.77 -0.58 4.62
N VAL A 141 -7.61 -0.42 5.93
CA VAL A 141 -8.72 -0.07 6.81
C VAL A 141 -8.61 1.41 7.16
N MET A 142 -9.54 2.21 6.71
CA MET A 142 -9.64 3.64 7.00
C MET A 142 -10.70 3.92 8.06
N ARG A 143 -10.76 5.15 8.55
CA ARG A 143 -11.87 5.65 9.35
C ARG A 143 -12.78 6.48 8.45
N ASN A 144 -14.04 6.14 8.42
CA ASN A 144 -15.04 6.97 7.78
C ASN A 144 -15.37 8.16 8.70
N ALA A 145 -15.03 9.37 8.28
CA ALA A 145 -15.22 10.58 9.09
C ALA A 145 -16.70 10.93 9.31
N THR A 146 -17.58 10.51 8.41
CA THR A 146 -19.03 10.80 8.50
C THR A 146 -19.72 9.88 9.51
N THR A 147 -19.37 8.61 9.53
CA THR A 147 -20.03 7.59 10.36
C THR A 147 -19.22 7.18 11.57
N ASP A 148 -17.99 7.68 11.68
CA ASP A 148 -17.01 7.34 12.72
C ASP A 148 -16.74 5.81 12.84
N SER A 149 -16.87 5.11 11.73
CA SER A 149 -16.74 3.65 11.67
C SER A 149 -15.51 3.21 10.87
N PRO A 150 -14.97 2.00 11.11
CA PRO A 150 -13.96 1.41 10.24
C PRO A 150 -14.49 1.25 8.81
N TRP A 151 -13.69 1.65 7.84
CA TRP A 151 -13.99 1.49 6.42
C TRP A 151 -12.89 0.64 5.76
N PRO A 152 -13.07 -0.69 5.67
CA PRO A 152 -12.17 -1.55 4.93
C PRO A 152 -12.36 -1.34 3.44
N VAL A 153 -11.31 -0.93 2.75
CA VAL A 153 -11.28 -0.72 1.31
C VAL A 153 -10.29 -1.69 0.70
N SER A 154 -10.72 -2.41 -0.33
CA SER A 154 -9.88 -3.38 -1.03
C SER A 154 -10.23 -3.43 -2.52
N ASN A 155 -9.31 -3.95 -3.34
CA ASN A 155 -9.55 -4.26 -4.74
C ASN A 155 -10.17 -5.65 -4.97
N ASN A 156 -10.71 -6.30 -3.93
CA ASN A 156 -11.42 -7.55 -4.07
C ASN A 156 -12.67 -7.36 -4.97
N PRO A 157 -12.75 -7.95 -6.16
CA PRO A 157 -13.87 -7.74 -7.09
C PRO A 157 -15.20 -8.29 -6.57
N PHE A 158 -15.19 -9.15 -5.54
CA PHE A 158 -16.39 -9.72 -4.94
C PHE A 158 -16.90 -8.94 -3.72
N ALA A 159 -16.23 -7.86 -3.33
CA ALA A 159 -16.69 -7.02 -2.24
C ALA A 159 -17.95 -6.24 -2.65
N LYS A 160 -18.85 -6.01 -1.69
CA LYS A 160 -20.17 -5.39 -1.91
C LYS A 160 -20.11 -4.05 -2.66
N TYR A 161 -19.10 -3.22 -2.39
CA TYR A 161 -18.95 -1.89 -2.97
C TYR A 161 -17.90 -1.84 -4.11
N ASN A 162 -17.62 -2.99 -4.73
CA ASN A 162 -16.64 -3.11 -5.82
C ASN A 162 -17.30 -3.55 -7.14
N GLN A 163 -18.62 -3.49 -7.23
CA GLN A 163 -19.36 -3.76 -8.45
C GLN A 163 -19.30 -2.50 -9.34
N ARG A 164 -18.83 -2.65 -10.59
CA ARG A 164 -18.57 -1.52 -11.49
C ARG A 164 -19.80 -0.81 -12.04
N ASP A 165 -20.97 -1.42 -11.87
CA ASP A 165 -22.29 -0.86 -12.21
C ASP A 165 -22.84 0.07 -11.12
N ARG A 166 -22.11 0.24 -10.01
CA ARG A 166 -22.49 1.12 -8.90
C ARG A 166 -21.83 2.47 -9.01
N ASP A 167 -22.56 3.53 -8.72
CA ASP A 167 -22.03 4.91 -8.63
C ASP A 167 -21.02 5.09 -7.49
N ASP A 168 -21.14 4.27 -6.42
CA ASP A 168 -20.25 4.27 -5.25
C ASP A 168 -19.17 3.18 -5.30
N CYS A 169 -18.75 2.78 -6.48
CA CYS A 169 -17.76 1.72 -6.68
C CYS A 169 -16.38 2.12 -6.14
N ASN A 170 -15.89 1.40 -5.13
CA ASN A 170 -14.55 1.67 -4.57
C ASN A 170 -13.41 1.42 -5.55
N LEU A 171 -13.59 0.58 -6.55
CA LEU A 171 -12.53 0.28 -7.53
C LEU A 171 -12.14 1.50 -8.38
N GLU A 172 -13.04 2.47 -8.52
CA GLU A 172 -12.80 3.72 -9.26
C GLU A 172 -12.08 4.79 -8.43
N LEU A 173 -11.93 4.56 -7.11
CA LEU A 173 -11.23 5.49 -6.24
C LEU A 173 -9.74 5.55 -6.59
N PRO A 174 -9.17 6.77 -6.75
CA PRO A 174 -7.74 6.92 -7.00
C PRO A 174 -6.91 6.32 -5.87
N LEU A 175 -5.93 5.48 -6.22
CA LEU A 175 -5.15 4.75 -5.23
C LEU A 175 -4.32 5.66 -4.32
N TRP A 176 -3.68 6.68 -4.92
CA TRP A 176 -2.82 7.58 -4.17
C TRP A 176 -3.54 8.32 -3.01
N PRO A 177 -4.71 8.95 -3.22
CA PRO A 177 -5.46 9.57 -2.13
C PRO A 177 -5.87 8.59 -1.04
N LEU A 178 -6.19 7.34 -1.38
CA LEU A 178 -6.51 6.31 -0.39
C LEU A 178 -5.30 5.97 0.49
N VAL A 179 -4.13 5.74 -0.11
CA VAL A 179 -2.88 5.49 0.64
C VAL A 179 -2.54 6.69 1.52
N ARG A 180 -2.67 7.91 1.01
CA ARG A 180 -2.44 9.13 1.78
C ARG A 180 -3.41 9.27 2.96
N ALA A 181 -4.70 9.07 2.74
CA ALA A 181 -5.71 9.13 3.80
C ALA A 181 -5.42 8.11 4.91
N ARG A 182 -4.92 6.93 4.56
CA ARG A 182 -4.55 5.89 5.52
C ARG A 182 -3.28 6.21 6.30
N THR A 183 -2.37 7.00 5.73
CA THR A 183 -1.15 7.44 6.42
C THR A 183 -1.35 8.69 7.29
N ALA A 184 -2.51 9.34 7.18
CA ALA A 184 -2.88 10.46 8.02
C ALA A 184 -3.15 9.98 9.45
N ALA A 185 -2.23 10.24 10.37
CA ALA A 185 -2.39 9.91 11.78
C ALA A 185 -2.82 11.16 12.56
N PRO A 186 -4.02 11.18 13.19
CA PRO A 186 -4.37 12.25 14.12
C PRO A 186 -3.41 12.24 15.32
N PRO A 187 -2.97 13.38 15.86
CA PRO A 187 -3.21 14.77 15.45
C PRO A 187 -2.22 15.29 14.40
N PHE A 188 -1.43 14.42 13.76
CA PHE A 188 -0.32 14.82 12.90
C PHE A 188 -0.75 15.18 11.48
N PHE A 189 -1.93 14.69 11.05
CA PHE A 189 -2.52 14.99 9.75
C PHE A 189 -4.02 15.19 9.89
N PRO A 190 -4.57 16.29 9.39
CA PRO A 190 -6.01 16.48 9.29
C PRO A 190 -6.61 15.59 8.23
#